data_6ced715b14fa2e782d9fec20092ad238
#
_entry.id   6ced715b14fa2e782d9fec20092ad238
#
_cell.length_a   1.000
_cell.length_b   1.000
_cell.length_c   1.000
_cell.angle_alpha   90.00
_cell.angle_beta   90.00
_cell.angle_gamma   90.00
#
_symmetry.space_group_name_H-M   'P 1'
#
loop_
_entity.id
_entity.type
_entity.pdbx_description
1 polymer ?
#
loop_
_entity_poly.entity_id
_entity_poly.type
_entity_poly.pdbx_seq_one_letter_code
_entity_poly.pdbx_strand_id
1 'polypeptide(L)'
;IYHAQNIRIYEEYGLIKGMGNLQQHFAYNSSYLAFAAVFSMKWLLGQSLHTTTGFLEVLFCIYAFYGLKRWKSHKKHLADCVKLGIPFYVLVILIRSMSPATDFGTMLFVQYLLAAWCDNLEEKKDIFFYSLLSVVAVFVATMKFSACLIVLLAIYPAVCLLRDRQWKTIVFCLLS
;
A
#
# COMPACT_ATOMS: atom_id res chain seq x y z
N ILE A 1 7.76 13.11 14.97
CA ILE A 1 7.74 12.70 16.41
C ILE A 1 6.41 12.01 16.72
N TYR A 2 5.24 12.58 16.43
CA TYR A 2 3.93 12.04 16.79
C TYR A 2 3.58 10.68 16.13
N HIS A 3 4.08 10.37 14.93
CA HIS A 3 3.85 9.08 14.29
C HIS A 3 4.45 7.91 15.09
N ALA A 4 5.70 8.06 15.58
CA ALA A 4 6.32 7.04 16.40
C ALA A 4 5.60 6.83 17.73
N GLN A 5 5.06 7.92 18.32
CA GLN A 5 4.24 7.84 19.51
C GLN A 5 2.93 7.08 19.27
N ASN A 6 2.25 7.33 18.13
CA ASN A 6 1.05 6.61 17.74
C ASN A 6 1.33 5.11 17.55
N ILE A 7 2.41 4.77 16.86
CA ILE A 7 2.83 3.37 16.67
C ILE A 7 3.02 2.70 18.03
N ARG A 8 3.74 3.37 18.95
CA ARG A 8 3.97 2.84 20.29
C ARG A 8 2.68 2.63 21.08
N ILE A 9 1.71 3.54 20.96
CA ILE A 9 0.40 3.38 21.61
C ILE A 9 -0.34 2.16 21.04
N TYR A 10 -0.32 1.96 19.71
CA TYR A 10 -0.94 0.79 19.09
C TYR A 10 -0.26 -0.51 19.50
N GLU A 11 1.06 -0.50 19.72
CA GLU A 11 1.81 -1.67 20.20
C GLU A 11 1.48 -2.03 21.65
N GLU A 12 1.24 -1.05 22.50
CA GLU A 12 1.04 -1.25 23.94
C GLU A 12 -0.43 -1.46 24.32
N TYR A 13 -1.33 -0.74 23.65
CA TYR A 13 -2.73 -0.66 24.07
C TYR A 13 -3.73 -1.02 22.96
N GLY A 14 -3.26 -1.26 21.74
CA GLY A 14 -4.13 -1.48 20.59
C GLY A 14 -4.86 -0.21 20.13
N LEU A 15 -6.00 -0.39 19.46
CA LEU A 15 -6.80 0.73 18.95
C LEU A 15 -7.70 1.29 20.06
N ILE A 16 -7.38 2.45 20.60
CA ILE A 16 -8.11 3.11 21.67
C ILE A 16 -9.06 4.17 21.09
N LYS A 17 -10.32 4.13 21.52
CA LYS A 17 -11.31 5.18 21.17
C LYS A 17 -11.00 6.48 21.91
N GLY A 18 -11.17 7.63 21.23
CA GLY A 18 -11.07 8.94 21.87
C GLY A 18 -9.66 9.52 21.96
N MET A 19 -8.65 8.91 21.33
CA MET A 19 -7.27 9.42 21.34
C MET A 19 -7.15 10.85 20.78
N GLY A 20 -8.01 11.22 19.83
CA GLY A 20 -8.08 12.58 19.29
C GLY A 20 -8.42 13.64 20.35
N ASN A 21 -9.05 13.25 21.48
CA ASN A 21 -9.34 14.16 22.59
C ASN A 21 -8.09 14.50 23.43
N LEU A 22 -7.07 13.63 23.39
CA LEU A 22 -5.80 13.88 24.05
C LEU A 22 -4.91 14.81 23.23
N GLN A 23 -4.83 14.56 21.94
CA GLN A 23 -4.07 15.38 21.01
C GLN A 23 -4.64 15.26 19.60
N GLN A 24 -4.86 16.37 18.91
CA GLN A 24 -5.45 16.41 17.58
C GLN A 24 -4.70 15.53 16.56
N HIS A 25 -3.38 15.44 16.64
CA HIS A 25 -2.58 14.61 15.74
C HIS A 25 -2.83 13.10 15.92
N PHE A 26 -3.37 12.65 17.05
CA PHE A 26 -3.77 11.26 17.27
C PHE A 26 -5.13 10.92 16.65
N ALA A 27 -5.89 11.95 16.24
CA ALA A 27 -7.13 11.78 15.48
C ALA A 27 -6.89 11.33 14.02
N TYR A 28 -5.67 11.42 13.50
CA TYR A 28 -5.30 10.89 12.18
C TYR A 28 -5.30 9.36 12.17
N ASN A 29 -6.43 8.76 12.25
CA ASN A 29 -6.66 7.31 12.31
C ASN A 29 -6.17 6.60 11.02
N SER A 30 -4.87 6.67 10.77
CA SER A 30 -4.23 6.09 9.58
C SER A 30 -3.99 4.60 9.79
N SER A 31 -4.55 3.76 8.94
CA SER A 31 -4.28 2.31 8.96
C SER A 31 -2.80 1.98 8.73
N TYR A 32 -2.02 2.89 8.11
CA TYR A 32 -0.58 2.72 7.98
C TYR A 32 0.13 2.63 9.32
N LEU A 33 -0.28 3.41 10.33
CA LEU A 33 0.36 3.38 11.65
C LEU A 33 0.04 2.09 12.40
N ALA A 34 -1.18 1.56 12.26
CA ALA A 34 -1.54 0.25 12.78
C ALA A 34 -0.75 -0.87 12.07
N PHE A 35 -0.63 -0.78 10.75
CA PHE A 35 0.21 -1.69 9.95
C PHE A 35 1.67 -1.63 10.42
N ALA A 36 2.23 -0.44 10.61
CA ALA A 36 3.60 -0.26 11.11
C ALA A 36 3.78 -0.82 12.53
N ALA A 37 2.77 -0.73 13.39
CA ALA A 37 2.81 -1.32 14.72
C ALA A 37 2.88 -2.86 14.68
N VAL A 38 2.12 -3.50 13.79
CA VAL A 38 2.19 -4.96 13.60
C VAL A 38 3.57 -5.38 13.13
N PHE A 39 4.16 -4.67 12.17
CA PHE A 39 5.47 -4.98 11.60
C PHE A 39 6.67 -4.42 12.38
N SER A 40 6.44 -3.76 13.52
CA SER A 40 7.51 -3.31 14.41
C SER A 40 8.24 -4.45 15.12
N MET A 41 7.68 -5.68 15.05
CA MET A 41 8.22 -6.90 15.69
C MET A 41 8.44 -6.78 17.21
N LYS A 42 7.80 -5.81 17.88
CA LYS A 42 7.93 -5.63 19.35
C LYS A 42 7.51 -6.87 20.11
N TRP A 43 6.45 -7.55 19.65
CA TRP A 43 5.94 -8.78 20.23
C TRP A 43 6.94 -9.95 20.18
N LEU A 44 7.92 -9.92 19.24
CA LEU A 44 8.94 -10.94 19.06
C LEU A 44 10.27 -10.56 19.70
N LEU A 45 10.69 -9.28 19.56
CA LEU A 45 12.02 -8.80 19.91
C LEU A 45 12.05 -8.04 21.24
N GLY A 46 10.88 -7.78 21.86
CA GLY A 46 10.76 -6.99 23.07
C GLY A 46 11.00 -5.48 22.88
N GLN A 47 11.49 -5.07 21.73
CA GLN A 47 11.72 -3.69 21.35
C GLN A 47 11.12 -3.38 19.98
N SER A 48 10.62 -2.16 19.80
CA SER A 48 10.02 -1.71 18.56
C SER A 48 11.08 -1.38 17.50
N LEU A 49 10.96 -1.98 16.31
CA LEU A 49 11.76 -1.66 15.15
C LEU A 49 10.93 -0.81 14.18
N HIS A 50 11.30 0.46 14.02
CA HIS A 50 10.62 1.37 13.08
C HIS A 50 11.14 1.20 11.63
N THR A 51 11.23 -0.03 11.16
CA THR A 51 11.82 -0.40 9.86
C THR A 51 10.78 -0.65 8.77
N THR A 52 9.50 -0.51 9.06
CA THR A 52 8.39 -0.86 8.14
C THR A 52 8.51 -0.12 6.80
N THR A 53 8.79 1.20 6.81
CA THR A 53 8.96 1.98 5.58
C THR A 53 10.14 1.46 4.76
N GLY A 54 11.31 1.26 5.37
CA GLY A 54 12.50 0.72 4.69
C GLY A 54 12.29 -0.69 4.15
N PHE A 55 11.55 -1.54 4.87
CA PHE A 55 11.15 -2.86 4.37
C PHE A 55 10.28 -2.76 3.11
N LEU A 56 9.29 -1.85 3.09
CA LEU A 56 8.45 -1.61 1.92
C LEU A 56 9.27 -1.05 0.75
N GLU A 57 10.22 -0.14 1.00
CA GLU A 57 11.13 0.39 -0.02
C GLU A 57 11.91 -0.73 -0.71
N VAL A 58 12.50 -1.63 0.07
CA VAL A 58 13.24 -2.78 -0.48
C VAL A 58 12.30 -3.70 -1.27
N LEU A 59 11.14 -4.06 -0.69
CA LEU A 59 10.17 -4.95 -1.33
C LEU A 59 9.70 -4.41 -2.68
N PHE A 60 9.32 -3.14 -2.74
CA PHE A 60 8.83 -2.54 -3.97
C PHE A 60 9.94 -2.25 -4.98
N CYS A 61 11.16 -1.98 -4.53
CA CYS A 61 12.32 -1.95 -5.42
C CYS A 61 12.60 -3.33 -6.06
N ILE A 62 12.54 -4.41 -5.29
CA ILE A 62 12.66 -5.78 -5.83
C ILE A 62 11.58 -6.04 -6.88
N TYR A 63 10.32 -5.68 -6.58
CA TYR A 63 9.23 -5.78 -7.54
C TYR A 63 9.51 -5.00 -8.84
N ALA A 64 9.99 -3.76 -8.72
CA ALA A 64 10.33 -2.92 -9.86
C ALA A 64 11.45 -3.53 -10.70
N PHE A 65 12.53 -3.97 -10.08
CA PHE A 65 13.67 -4.58 -10.78
C PHE A 65 13.34 -5.94 -11.40
N TYR A 66 12.43 -6.70 -10.80
CA TYR A 66 11.95 -7.95 -11.40
C TYR A 66 11.23 -7.68 -12.72
N GLY A 67 10.47 -6.59 -12.82
CA GLY A 67 9.85 -6.15 -14.08
C GLY A 67 10.87 -5.81 -15.17
N LEU A 68 12.03 -5.24 -14.81
CA LEU A 68 13.09 -4.87 -15.76
C LEU A 68 13.71 -6.06 -16.50
N LYS A 69 13.60 -7.29 -15.99
CA LYS A 69 14.01 -8.49 -16.74
C LYS A 69 13.31 -8.59 -18.10
N ARG A 70 12.09 -8.10 -18.21
CA ARG A 70 11.32 -8.08 -19.46
C ARG A 70 11.86 -7.05 -20.45
N TRP A 71 12.52 -6.00 -20.00
CA TRP A 71 13.09 -4.98 -20.87
C TRP A 71 14.12 -5.52 -21.87
N LYS A 72 14.79 -6.63 -21.51
CA LYS A 72 15.71 -7.33 -22.44
C LYS A 72 14.99 -8.03 -23.58
N SER A 73 13.71 -8.26 -23.52
CA SER A 73 12.91 -9.01 -24.51
C SER A 73 12.17 -8.12 -25.51
N HIS A 74 12.72 -6.99 -25.94
CA HIS A 74 12.19 -6.09 -27.00
C HIS A 74 10.71 -5.64 -26.86
N LYS A 75 9.94 -6.15 -25.92
CA LYS A 75 8.57 -5.70 -25.64
C LYS A 75 8.59 -4.72 -24.48
N LYS A 76 8.57 -3.44 -24.79
CA LYS A 76 8.47 -2.38 -23.78
C LYS A 76 7.01 -2.22 -23.40
N HIS A 77 6.71 -2.36 -22.11
CA HIS A 77 5.37 -2.16 -21.56
C HIS A 77 5.32 -0.83 -20.79
N LEU A 78 4.15 -0.18 -20.80
CA LEU A 78 3.92 1.03 -20.00
C LEU A 78 4.14 0.74 -18.50
N ALA A 79 3.74 -0.44 -18.05
CA ALA A 79 3.95 -0.91 -16.69
C ALA A 79 5.42 -0.86 -16.26
N ASP A 80 6.35 -1.19 -17.14
CA ASP A 80 7.79 -1.18 -16.83
C ASP A 80 8.31 0.25 -16.61
N CYS A 81 7.78 1.22 -17.36
CA CYS A 81 8.06 2.63 -17.13
C CYS A 81 7.56 3.12 -15.77
N VAL A 82 6.32 2.71 -15.41
CA VAL A 82 5.74 3.06 -14.09
C VAL A 82 6.54 2.43 -12.95
N LYS A 83 6.99 1.18 -13.11
CA LYS A 83 7.84 0.49 -12.12
C LYS A 83 9.15 1.22 -11.87
N LEU A 84 9.77 1.80 -12.89
CA LEU A 84 11.00 2.61 -12.73
C LEU A 84 10.79 3.85 -11.84
N GLY A 85 9.58 4.35 -11.75
CA GLY A 85 9.23 5.44 -10.83
C GLY A 85 9.46 5.07 -9.36
N ILE A 86 9.33 3.79 -8.99
CA ILE A 86 9.47 3.33 -7.60
C ILE A 86 10.90 3.54 -7.08
N PRO A 87 11.96 2.96 -7.68
CA PRO A 87 13.32 3.17 -7.19
C PRO A 87 13.77 4.63 -7.29
N PHE A 88 13.29 5.38 -8.29
CA PHE A 88 13.55 6.81 -8.36
C PHE A 88 12.95 7.56 -7.17
N TYR A 89 11.69 7.26 -6.83
CA TYR A 89 11.02 7.82 -5.65
C TYR A 89 11.77 7.47 -4.37
N VAL A 90 12.16 6.19 -4.19
CA VAL A 90 12.93 5.73 -3.02
C VAL A 90 14.24 6.50 -2.88
N LEU A 91 14.99 6.73 -3.97
CA LEU A 91 16.22 7.53 -3.93
C LEU A 91 15.96 8.96 -3.45
N VAL A 92 14.86 9.58 -3.88
CA VAL A 92 14.51 10.95 -3.48
C VAL A 92 14.14 11.05 -1.99
N ILE A 93 13.48 10.03 -1.45
CA ILE A 93 13.01 10.06 -0.06
C ILE A 93 13.95 9.40 0.94
N LEU A 94 15.04 8.75 0.50
CA LEU A 94 15.88 7.85 1.29
C LEU A 94 16.28 8.42 2.67
N ILE A 95 16.64 9.70 2.72
CA ILE A 95 17.02 10.36 3.99
C ILE A 95 15.79 10.65 4.86
N ARG A 96 14.65 10.93 4.24
CA ARG A 96 13.40 11.32 4.92
C ARG A 96 12.60 10.12 5.41
N SER A 97 12.75 8.97 4.78
CA SER A 97 12.03 7.73 5.09
C SER A 97 12.45 7.08 6.40
N MET A 98 13.54 7.56 7.03
CA MET A 98 13.88 7.20 8.42
C MET A 98 12.80 7.59 9.42
N SER A 99 11.93 8.55 9.07
CA SER A 99 10.75 8.88 9.86
C SER A 99 9.58 7.98 9.48
N PRO A 100 8.84 7.39 10.44
CA PRO A 100 7.67 6.55 10.16
C PRO A 100 6.46 7.39 9.72
N ALA A 101 6.67 8.26 8.73
CA ALA A 101 5.61 9.09 8.17
C ALA A 101 4.69 8.27 7.26
N THR A 102 3.39 8.50 7.38
CA THR A 102 2.37 7.80 6.58
C THR A 102 2.48 8.07 5.09
N ASP A 103 3.07 9.21 4.72
CA ASP A 103 3.17 9.67 3.33
C ASP A 103 4.03 8.76 2.46
N PHE A 104 5.18 8.34 2.98
CA PHE A 104 6.15 7.55 2.22
C PHE A 104 5.61 6.17 1.89
N GLY A 105 5.11 5.45 2.89
CA GLY A 105 4.53 4.13 2.69
C GLY A 105 3.29 4.17 1.79
N THR A 106 2.40 5.14 2.00
CA THR A 106 1.21 5.30 1.16
C THR A 106 1.58 5.52 -0.31
N MET A 107 2.55 6.39 -0.61
CA MET A 107 2.99 6.65 -1.98
C MET A 107 3.64 5.43 -2.64
N LEU A 108 4.38 4.61 -1.90
CA LEU A 108 4.91 3.34 -2.41
C LEU A 108 3.79 2.38 -2.82
N PHE A 109 2.75 2.25 -2.00
CA PHE A 109 1.58 1.44 -2.35
C PHE A 109 0.82 2.00 -3.55
N VAL A 110 0.66 3.32 -3.67
CA VAL A 110 0.03 3.96 -4.84
C VAL A 110 0.80 3.63 -6.12
N GLN A 111 2.12 3.78 -6.10
CA GLN A 111 2.97 3.46 -7.27
C GLN A 111 2.91 1.98 -7.62
N TYR A 112 2.93 1.09 -6.61
CA TYR A 112 2.76 -0.34 -6.81
C TYR A 112 1.42 -0.66 -7.48
N LEU A 113 0.31 -0.09 -6.96
CA LEU A 113 -1.02 -0.31 -7.52
C LEU A 113 -1.11 0.14 -8.98
N LEU A 114 -0.59 1.32 -9.31
CA LEU A 114 -0.58 1.81 -10.68
C LEU A 114 0.23 0.89 -11.60
N ALA A 115 1.43 0.45 -11.17
CA ALA A 115 2.26 -0.46 -11.93
C ALA A 115 1.58 -1.83 -12.13
N ALA A 116 1.00 -2.39 -11.07
CA ALA A 116 0.30 -3.67 -11.14
C ALA A 116 -0.97 -3.61 -11.99
N TRP A 117 -1.69 -2.47 -11.96
CA TRP A 117 -2.82 -2.21 -12.85
C TRP A 117 -2.41 -2.21 -14.32
N CYS A 118 -1.33 -1.46 -14.64
CA CYS A 118 -0.79 -1.43 -16.01
C CYS A 118 -0.36 -2.83 -16.48
N ASP A 119 0.34 -3.59 -15.63
CA ASP A 119 0.71 -4.99 -15.94
C ASP A 119 -0.51 -5.84 -16.29
N ASN A 120 -1.58 -5.70 -15.52
CA ASN A 120 -2.79 -6.48 -15.75
C ASN A 120 -3.51 -6.10 -17.06
N LEU A 121 -3.61 -4.81 -17.35
CA LEU A 121 -4.21 -4.35 -18.60
C LEU A 121 -3.45 -4.87 -19.81
N GLU A 122 -2.12 -4.89 -19.74
CA GLU A 122 -1.27 -5.33 -20.85
C GLU A 122 -1.24 -6.85 -21.00
N GLU A 123 -1.23 -7.59 -19.88
CA GLU A 123 -1.17 -9.06 -19.87
C GLU A 123 -2.55 -9.75 -19.87
N LYS A 124 -3.64 -8.98 -19.83
CA LYS A 124 -5.03 -9.48 -19.73
C LYS A 124 -5.20 -10.54 -18.64
N LYS A 125 -4.70 -10.21 -17.44
CA LYS A 125 -4.81 -11.12 -16.29
C LYS A 125 -6.24 -11.32 -15.83
N ASP A 126 -6.43 -12.32 -14.96
CA ASP A 126 -7.73 -12.71 -14.43
C ASP A 126 -8.40 -11.56 -13.65
N ILE A 127 -9.73 -11.50 -13.76
CA ILE A 127 -10.59 -10.56 -13.03
C ILE A 127 -10.39 -10.66 -11.51
N PHE A 128 -10.08 -11.86 -11.00
CA PHE A 128 -9.77 -12.05 -9.58
C PHE A 128 -8.60 -11.18 -9.12
N PHE A 129 -7.56 -11.07 -9.94
CA PHE A 129 -6.40 -10.23 -9.59
C PHE A 129 -6.73 -8.74 -9.59
N TYR A 130 -7.58 -8.28 -10.52
CA TYR A 130 -8.09 -6.90 -10.47
C TYR A 130 -8.90 -6.63 -9.21
N SER A 131 -9.71 -7.61 -8.79
CA SER A 131 -10.49 -7.50 -7.57
C SER A 131 -9.60 -7.40 -6.33
N LEU A 132 -8.53 -8.20 -6.26
CA LEU A 132 -7.53 -8.12 -5.19
C LEU A 132 -6.85 -6.75 -5.17
N LEU A 133 -6.44 -6.21 -6.32
CA LEU A 133 -5.87 -4.86 -6.39
C LEU A 133 -6.87 -3.78 -5.91
N SER A 134 -8.16 -3.99 -6.14
CA SER A 134 -9.20 -3.08 -5.67
C SER A 134 -9.31 -3.08 -4.15
N VAL A 135 -9.21 -4.24 -3.50
CA VAL A 135 -9.15 -4.36 -2.03
C VAL A 135 -7.92 -3.61 -1.48
N VAL A 136 -6.76 -3.80 -2.11
CA VAL A 136 -5.54 -3.07 -1.72
C VAL A 136 -5.72 -1.57 -1.94
N ALA A 137 -6.41 -1.13 -2.99
CA ALA A 137 -6.68 0.28 -3.24
C ALA A 137 -7.56 0.91 -2.12
N VAL A 138 -8.59 0.19 -1.66
CA VAL A 138 -9.40 0.63 -0.51
C VAL A 138 -8.53 0.72 0.75
N PHE A 139 -7.69 -0.27 1.02
CA PHE A 139 -6.77 -0.23 2.15
C PHE A 139 -5.84 0.99 2.09
N VAL A 140 -5.28 1.31 0.92
CA VAL A 140 -4.43 2.50 0.73
C VAL A 140 -5.20 3.80 0.99
N ALA A 141 -6.47 3.87 0.61
CA ALA A 141 -7.32 5.02 0.92
C ALA A 141 -7.51 5.22 2.44
N THR A 142 -7.53 4.13 3.22
CA THR A 142 -7.58 4.20 4.68
C THR A 142 -6.25 4.60 5.32
N MET A 143 -5.13 4.41 4.62
CA MET A 143 -3.82 4.88 5.08
C MET A 143 -3.74 6.40 5.07
N LYS A 144 -4.22 7.02 4.00
CA LYS A 144 -4.21 8.47 3.83
C LYS A 144 -5.35 8.92 2.93
N PHE A 145 -6.17 9.85 3.42
CA PHE A 145 -7.32 10.37 2.66
C PHE A 145 -6.92 10.99 1.30
N SER A 146 -5.75 11.62 1.20
CA SER A 146 -5.27 12.16 -0.08
C SER A 146 -5.05 11.10 -1.17
N ALA A 147 -4.95 9.83 -0.80
CA ALA A 147 -4.83 8.71 -1.74
C ALA A 147 -6.18 8.09 -2.13
N CYS A 148 -7.31 8.65 -1.66
CA CYS A 148 -8.64 8.07 -1.90
C CYS A 148 -9.00 7.94 -3.40
N LEU A 149 -8.44 8.79 -4.26
CA LEU A 149 -8.65 8.70 -5.70
C LEU A 149 -8.19 7.38 -6.31
N ILE A 150 -7.27 6.66 -5.66
CA ILE A 150 -6.82 5.34 -6.15
C ILE A 150 -7.96 4.31 -6.14
N VAL A 151 -8.99 4.52 -5.32
CA VAL A 151 -10.18 3.65 -5.27
C VAL A 151 -10.95 3.65 -6.59
N LEU A 152 -10.82 4.69 -7.40
CA LEU A 152 -11.44 4.74 -8.74
C LEU A 152 -10.97 3.58 -9.63
N LEU A 153 -9.79 3.03 -9.38
CA LEU A 153 -9.32 1.83 -10.09
C LEU A 153 -10.19 0.60 -9.80
N ALA A 154 -10.93 0.58 -8.69
CA ALA A 154 -11.86 -0.50 -8.35
C ALA A 154 -13.14 -0.50 -9.21
N ILE A 155 -13.45 0.58 -9.91
CA ILE A 155 -14.68 0.70 -10.72
C ILE A 155 -14.66 -0.32 -11.86
N TYR A 156 -13.53 -0.47 -12.56
CA TYR A 156 -13.43 -1.40 -13.69
C TYR A 156 -13.70 -2.86 -13.29
N PRO A 157 -12.99 -3.46 -12.31
CA PRO A 157 -13.29 -4.82 -11.88
C PRO A 157 -14.70 -4.97 -11.31
N ALA A 158 -15.22 -3.96 -10.59
CA ALA A 158 -16.59 -4.00 -10.07
C ALA A 158 -17.63 -4.12 -11.20
N VAL A 159 -17.48 -3.32 -12.26
CA VAL A 159 -18.35 -3.41 -13.44
C VAL A 159 -18.22 -4.78 -14.13
N CYS A 160 -17.00 -5.29 -14.30
CA CYS A 160 -16.77 -6.60 -14.90
C CYS A 160 -17.40 -7.73 -14.07
N LEU A 161 -17.19 -7.73 -12.76
CA LEU A 161 -17.75 -8.72 -11.84
C LEU A 161 -19.29 -8.75 -11.87
N LEU A 162 -19.92 -7.58 -11.92
CA LEU A 162 -21.37 -7.44 -12.01
C LEU A 162 -21.87 -7.95 -13.36
N ARG A 163 -21.20 -7.58 -14.45
CA ARG A 163 -21.57 -8.02 -15.80
C ARG A 163 -21.46 -9.54 -15.96
N ASP A 164 -20.37 -10.11 -15.46
CA ASP A 164 -20.06 -11.54 -15.63
C ASP A 164 -20.70 -12.41 -14.52
N ARG A 165 -21.52 -11.81 -13.62
CA ARG A 165 -22.24 -12.46 -12.53
C ARG A 165 -21.36 -13.34 -11.63
N GLN A 166 -20.12 -12.91 -11.38
CA GLN A 166 -19.15 -13.65 -10.56
C GLN A 166 -19.39 -13.44 -9.04
N TRP A 167 -20.49 -13.93 -8.54
CA TRP A 167 -20.95 -13.71 -7.17
C TRP A 167 -19.94 -14.15 -6.09
N LYS A 168 -19.20 -15.24 -6.31
CA LYS A 168 -18.18 -15.71 -5.36
C LYS A 168 -17.07 -14.69 -5.15
N THR A 169 -16.59 -14.10 -6.24
CA THR A 169 -15.53 -13.08 -6.20
C THR A 169 -16.04 -11.78 -5.59
N ILE A 170 -17.31 -11.40 -5.87
CA ILE A 170 -17.95 -10.24 -5.25
C ILE A 170 -18.02 -10.40 -3.73
N VAL A 171 -18.48 -11.57 -3.25
CA VAL A 171 -18.56 -11.86 -1.81
C VAL A 171 -17.18 -11.81 -1.17
N PHE A 172 -16.16 -12.38 -1.81
CA PHE A 172 -14.77 -12.30 -1.32
C PHE A 172 -14.31 -10.85 -1.17
N CYS A 173 -14.52 -9.99 -2.17
CA CYS A 173 -14.13 -8.58 -2.12
C CYS A 173 -14.91 -7.75 -1.09
N LEU A 174 -16.12 -8.16 -0.74
CA LEU A 174 -16.93 -7.47 0.29
C LEU A 174 -16.56 -7.88 1.73
N LEU A 175 -16.00 -9.09 1.90
CA LEU A 175 -15.61 -9.63 3.21
C LEU A 175 -14.16 -9.35 3.58
N SER A 176 -13.31 -8.94 2.63
CA SER A 176 -11.91 -8.56 2.82
C SER A 176 -11.75 -7.07 3.11
#